data_c571217cadb12e426336cbe7b3309e67
#
_entry.id   c571217cadb12e426336cbe7b3309e67
#
_cell.length_a   1.000
_cell.length_b   1.000
_cell.length_c   1.000
_cell.angle_alpha   90.00
_cell.angle_beta   90.00
_cell.angle_gamma   90.00
#
_symmetry.space_group_name_H-M   'P 1'
#
loop_
_entity.id
_entity.type
_entity.pdbx_description
1 polymer ?
#
loop_
_entity_poly.entity_id
_entity_poly.type
_entity_poly.pdbx_seq_one_letter_code
_entity_poly.pdbx_strand_id
1 'polypeptide(L)'
;MPLLPREKIDDVRDRTNIVDVVRRYVELKRAGTGSFKGLCPFHAEKTPSFHVHEQRQFFHCFGCGEKGDVFSFLVKIEQRSFMEVLRDLAHQAGVDIPEQTLTPAERKAAEENESDRERMLRAMEEATRFFETQLAGPAGASARSYLEKRGISKATGERFRLGYAPAGWDAMQKHLAARQVPAELAERLGLVGSNERGRYDFFRDRVMLPVLDRQKRPIGYSSRLLDPDAKERKYVNSPDSPLFHKKENLYGLHVAVDAIRRGGTAILVEGNFDVLTLHEAGIEEAVAPMGTALTVEQIKLLARMAKRIVVVFDGDSAGTRAAEKSVPLAVEAGLFFAEADSDGRVAEMPAGVDPDEFVRAQGADAFRALVAQARPMLDHLIQRTADDATIPGKASTAKRVADVLAKVRNPLVRDLYVRDLAAKLGVPVAQVMRMVREAGSHAPRVEAAASAPQNEANPMRRVPQADELDALALLVAQPKLATYPEAQQIFALLRDPGIREIYGTALEALRAGGRADVPAWLDGGPADIRDHVSAALMDGRWASIEAAEDAMRAMRALVLKLERSRVDAELALAQRQYREALASGNEEEARAISMREMELIRTKLGLANQSKGMTT
;
A
#
# COMPACT_ATOMS: atom_id res chain seq x y z
N MET A 1 -9.88 -18.44 10.95
CA MET A 1 -8.84 -18.48 12.02
C MET A 1 -9.52 -18.95 13.28
N PRO A 2 -9.12 -20.06 13.88
CA PRO A 2 -9.66 -20.47 15.15
C PRO A 2 -9.12 -19.54 16.22
N LEU A 3 -10.04 -18.98 16.93
CA LEU A 3 -9.81 -18.01 17.98
C LEU A 3 -9.26 -18.74 19.22
N LEU A 4 -7.98 -18.55 19.52
CA LEU A 4 -7.55 -18.65 20.91
C LEU A 4 -8.52 -17.83 21.76
N PRO A 5 -8.90 -18.29 22.96
CA PRO A 5 -9.70 -17.48 23.87
C PRO A 5 -9.00 -16.13 24.02
N ARG A 6 -9.68 -15.05 23.66
CA ARG A 6 -9.15 -13.67 23.76
C ARG A 6 -8.54 -13.40 25.12
N GLU A 7 -9.17 -13.94 26.16
CA GLU A 7 -8.69 -13.88 27.56
C GLU A 7 -7.23 -14.33 27.72
N LYS A 8 -6.79 -15.37 27.00
CA LYS A 8 -5.41 -15.86 27.10
C LYS A 8 -4.40 -14.95 26.38
N ILE A 9 -4.79 -14.39 25.24
CA ILE A 9 -3.98 -13.41 24.53
C ILE A 9 -3.85 -12.14 25.37
N ASP A 10 -4.93 -11.71 26.00
CA ASP A 10 -4.98 -10.56 26.89
C ASP A 10 -4.17 -10.79 28.16
N ASP A 11 -4.21 -11.98 28.76
CA ASP A 11 -3.37 -12.39 29.88
C ASP A 11 -1.86 -12.28 29.54
N VAL A 12 -1.46 -12.73 28.37
CA VAL A 12 -0.06 -12.60 27.92
C VAL A 12 0.30 -11.14 27.68
N ARG A 13 -0.59 -10.37 27.06
CA ARG A 13 -0.39 -8.93 26.81
C ARG A 13 -0.25 -8.16 28.11
N ASP A 14 -1.14 -8.41 29.08
CA ASP A 14 -1.17 -7.70 30.38
C ASP A 14 0.07 -7.99 31.23
N ARG A 15 0.67 -9.18 31.10
CA ARG A 15 1.89 -9.57 31.81
C ARG A 15 3.17 -9.22 31.07
N THR A 16 3.07 -8.74 29.82
CA THR A 16 4.23 -8.39 28.99
C THR A 16 4.32 -6.87 28.83
N ASN A 17 5.36 -6.26 29.39
CA ASN A 17 5.58 -4.82 29.22
C ASN A 17 6.24 -4.56 27.85
N ILE A 18 5.54 -3.85 26.96
CA ILE A 18 6.04 -3.52 25.61
C ILE A 18 7.34 -2.70 25.66
N VAL A 19 7.52 -1.83 26.66
CA VAL A 19 8.73 -1.00 26.77
C VAL A 19 9.96 -1.88 27.04
N ASP A 20 9.82 -2.90 27.90
CA ASP A 20 10.92 -3.82 28.21
C ASP A 20 11.27 -4.72 27.02
N VAL A 21 10.26 -5.13 26.26
CA VAL A 21 10.46 -5.90 25.02
C VAL A 21 11.16 -5.04 23.96
N VAL A 22 10.65 -3.85 23.70
CA VAL A 22 11.19 -2.95 22.67
C VAL A 22 12.61 -2.49 23.00
N ARG A 23 12.95 -2.27 24.28
CA ARG A 23 14.31 -1.90 24.71
C ARG A 23 15.39 -2.90 24.31
N ARG A 24 15.03 -4.15 24.04
CA ARG A 24 15.98 -5.17 23.56
C ARG A 24 16.45 -4.89 22.11
N TYR A 25 15.69 -4.07 21.37
CA TYR A 25 15.90 -3.79 19.94
C TYR A 25 16.16 -2.31 19.64
N VAL A 26 15.66 -1.41 20.51
CA VAL A 26 15.67 0.04 20.29
C VAL A 26 16.11 0.75 21.57
N GLU A 27 17.05 1.69 21.45
CA GLU A 27 17.40 2.59 22.55
C GLU A 27 16.26 3.61 22.78
N LEU A 28 15.50 3.42 23.86
CA LEU A 28 14.35 4.26 24.20
C LEU A 28 14.71 5.33 25.22
N LYS A 29 14.44 6.60 24.91
CA LYS A 29 14.56 7.76 25.79
C LYS A 29 13.17 8.21 26.26
N ARG A 30 13.06 8.63 27.52
CA ARG A 30 11.79 9.15 28.07
C ARG A 30 11.35 10.40 27.32
N ALA A 31 10.08 10.44 26.87
CA ALA A 31 9.50 11.55 26.10
C ALA A 31 8.27 12.18 26.79
N GLY A 32 7.93 11.74 28.01
CA GLY A 32 6.81 12.20 28.81
C GLY A 32 6.38 11.16 29.83
N THR A 33 5.26 11.39 30.50
CA THR A 33 4.72 10.45 31.52
C THR A 33 4.23 9.17 30.82
N GLY A 34 4.96 8.06 31.02
CA GLY A 34 4.63 6.76 30.41
C GLY A 34 4.88 6.68 28.90
N SER A 35 5.54 7.69 28.31
CA SER A 35 5.90 7.71 26.88
C SER A 35 7.40 7.67 26.68
N PHE A 36 7.84 6.88 25.71
CA PHE A 36 9.24 6.70 25.34
C PHE A 36 9.39 6.91 23.84
N LYS A 37 10.55 7.38 23.38
CA LYS A 37 10.88 7.54 21.97
C LYS A 37 12.28 7.04 21.64
N GLY A 38 12.46 6.54 20.43
CA GLY A 38 13.73 6.07 19.87
C GLY A 38 13.77 6.16 18.36
N LEU A 39 14.86 5.71 17.78
CA LEU A 39 14.95 5.52 16.33
C LEU A 39 14.14 4.29 15.92
N CYS A 40 13.41 4.38 14.84
CA CYS A 40 12.55 3.29 14.38
C CYS A 40 13.38 2.10 13.88
N PRO A 41 13.09 0.87 14.32
CA PRO A 41 13.80 -0.31 13.82
C PRO A 41 13.26 -0.79 12.46
N PHE A 42 12.15 -0.23 11.99
CA PHE A 42 11.47 -0.66 10.76
C PHE A 42 11.80 0.21 9.55
N HIS A 43 12.42 1.41 9.77
CA HIS A 43 12.94 2.26 8.70
C HIS A 43 14.16 3.03 9.19
N ALA A 44 15.00 3.48 8.24
CA ALA A 44 16.19 4.27 8.57
C ALA A 44 15.82 5.74 8.80
N GLU A 45 16.14 6.27 10.00
CA GLU A 45 15.92 7.67 10.36
C GLU A 45 17.07 8.23 11.21
N LYS A 46 17.22 9.56 11.23
CA LYS A 46 18.23 10.24 12.09
C LYS A 46 17.59 10.92 13.30
N THR A 47 16.31 11.21 13.24
CA THR A 47 15.53 11.85 14.32
C THR A 47 14.54 10.86 14.89
N PRO A 48 14.47 10.68 16.23
CA PRO A 48 13.58 9.70 16.84
C PRO A 48 12.11 9.99 16.54
N SER A 49 11.46 9.12 15.77
CA SER A 49 10.03 9.17 15.46
C SER A 49 9.25 7.95 15.94
N PHE A 50 9.94 6.96 16.49
CA PHE A 50 9.34 5.74 17.04
C PHE A 50 8.97 5.96 18.52
N HIS A 51 7.68 5.93 18.80
CA HIS A 51 7.12 6.15 20.14
C HIS A 51 6.57 4.86 20.72
N VAL A 52 6.77 4.66 22.02
CA VAL A 52 6.22 3.53 22.80
C VAL A 52 5.51 4.08 24.03
N HIS A 53 4.27 3.66 24.26
CA HIS A 53 3.47 4.10 25.38
C HIS A 53 3.28 2.97 26.41
N GLU A 54 3.92 3.08 27.56
CA GLU A 54 3.95 2.06 28.59
C GLU A 54 2.56 1.71 29.16
N GLN A 55 1.76 2.72 29.53
CA GLN A 55 0.44 2.47 30.14
C GLN A 55 -0.58 1.91 29.16
N ARG A 56 -0.42 2.19 27.88
CA ARG A 56 -1.33 1.75 26.80
C ARG A 56 -0.83 0.53 26.05
N GLN A 57 0.37 0.08 26.37
CA GLN A 57 0.98 -1.12 25.80
C GLN A 57 0.99 -1.15 24.25
N PHE A 58 1.33 -0.02 23.59
CA PHE A 58 1.45 0.02 22.15
C PHE A 58 2.58 0.94 21.65
N PHE A 59 3.01 0.74 20.41
CA PHE A 59 3.98 1.59 19.73
C PHE A 59 3.37 2.23 18.47
N HIS A 60 3.92 3.39 18.11
CA HIS A 60 3.63 4.06 16.84
C HIS A 60 4.88 4.80 16.35
N CYS A 61 5.25 4.58 15.10
CA CYS A 61 6.29 5.33 14.41
C CYS A 61 5.66 6.41 13.53
N PHE A 62 5.91 7.67 13.85
CA PHE A 62 5.42 8.81 13.05
C PHE A 62 6.18 8.98 11.73
N GLY A 63 7.36 8.34 11.56
CA GLY A 63 8.13 8.37 10.32
C GLY A 63 7.61 7.40 9.26
N CYS A 64 7.37 6.13 9.60
CA CYS A 64 6.94 5.11 8.63
C CYS A 64 5.49 4.64 8.83
N GLY A 65 4.76 5.17 9.83
CA GLY A 65 3.39 4.77 10.13
C GLY A 65 3.24 3.39 10.77
N GLU A 66 4.35 2.68 11.07
CA GLU A 66 4.29 1.38 11.73
C GLU A 66 3.80 1.51 13.16
N LYS A 67 2.84 0.66 13.53
CA LYS A 67 2.19 0.68 14.84
C LYS A 67 1.68 -0.69 15.22
N GLY A 68 1.42 -0.87 16.50
CA GLY A 68 0.84 -2.09 17.04
C GLY A 68 1.19 -2.30 18.52
N ASP A 69 0.80 -3.47 19.02
CA ASP A 69 1.13 -3.95 20.34
C ASP A 69 2.47 -4.71 20.38
N VAL A 70 2.78 -5.33 21.50
CA VAL A 70 4.00 -6.13 21.67
C VAL A 70 4.09 -7.30 20.69
N PHE A 71 2.95 -7.91 20.35
CA PHE A 71 2.92 -9.01 19.39
C PHE A 71 3.25 -8.52 17.99
N SER A 72 2.59 -7.46 17.55
CA SER A 72 2.82 -6.82 16.24
C SER A 72 4.27 -6.36 16.09
N PHE A 73 4.88 -5.85 17.16
CA PHE A 73 6.28 -5.45 17.19
C PHE A 73 7.21 -6.65 16.93
N LEU A 74 7.04 -7.73 17.71
CA LEU A 74 7.91 -8.91 17.61
C LEU A 74 7.72 -9.67 16.31
N VAL A 75 6.47 -9.83 15.84
CA VAL A 75 6.18 -10.42 14.53
C VAL A 75 6.94 -9.72 13.41
N LYS A 76 7.00 -8.38 13.46
CA LYS A 76 7.68 -7.58 12.44
C LYS A 76 9.20 -7.57 12.57
N ILE A 77 9.72 -7.40 13.79
CA ILE A 77 11.17 -7.26 13.99
C ILE A 77 11.90 -8.61 13.85
N GLU A 78 11.31 -9.70 14.35
CA GLU A 78 11.86 -11.04 14.30
C GLU A 78 11.42 -11.83 13.05
N GLN A 79 10.45 -11.29 12.28
CA GLN A 79 9.87 -11.94 11.09
C GLN A 79 9.27 -13.32 11.39
N ARG A 80 8.70 -13.47 12.57
CA ARG A 80 8.08 -14.71 13.07
C ARG A 80 6.57 -14.65 12.96
N SER A 81 5.92 -15.81 12.98
CA SER A 81 4.45 -15.88 13.02
C SER A 81 3.89 -15.38 14.35
N PHE A 82 2.66 -14.86 14.34
CA PHE A 82 1.97 -14.42 15.57
C PHE A 82 1.92 -15.55 16.62
N MET A 83 1.69 -16.79 16.21
CA MET A 83 1.60 -17.92 17.12
C MET A 83 2.94 -18.27 17.79
N GLU A 84 4.05 -18.15 17.09
CA GLU A 84 5.38 -18.35 17.68
C GLU A 84 5.69 -17.28 18.70
N VAL A 85 5.44 -16.01 18.36
CA VAL A 85 5.64 -14.86 19.26
C VAL A 85 4.74 -14.99 20.50
N LEU A 86 3.47 -15.36 20.32
CA LEU A 86 2.52 -15.54 21.41
C LEU A 86 2.96 -16.66 22.35
N ARG A 87 3.44 -17.81 21.83
CA ARG A 87 3.96 -18.91 22.67
C ARG A 87 5.16 -18.51 23.51
N ASP A 88 6.10 -17.80 22.91
CA ASP A 88 7.31 -17.34 23.58
C ASP A 88 6.99 -16.32 24.69
N LEU A 89 6.13 -15.36 24.40
CA LEU A 89 5.70 -14.39 25.40
C LEU A 89 4.86 -15.05 26.50
N ALA A 90 4.01 -16.00 26.16
CA ALA A 90 3.23 -16.77 27.12
C ALA A 90 4.13 -17.57 28.05
N HIS A 91 5.14 -18.24 27.51
CA HIS A 91 6.14 -18.96 28.32
C HIS A 91 6.89 -18.01 29.27
N GLN A 92 7.31 -16.82 28.78
CA GLN A 92 7.96 -15.81 29.61
C GLN A 92 7.02 -15.23 30.67
N ALA A 93 5.74 -15.06 30.35
CA ALA A 93 4.71 -14.52 31.24
C ALA A 93 4.12 -15.55 32.20
N GLY A 94 4.50 -16.84 32.10
CA GLY A 94 3.93 -17.93 32.90
C GLY A 94 2.43 -18.16 32.62
N VAL A 95 2.00 -17.91 31.38
CA VAL A 95 0.63 -18.13 30.92
C VAL A 95 0.61 -19.43 30.13
N ASP A 96 -0.17 -20.39 30.61
CA ASP A 96 -0.38 -21.64 29.88
C ASP A 96 -1.34 -21.42 28.71
N ILE A 97 -0.81 -21.53 27.49
CA ILE A 97 -1.63 -21.52 26.28
C ILE A 97 -1.91 -22.98 25.93
N PRO A 98 -3.18 -23.42 26.03
CA PRO A 98 -3.54 -24.77 25.65
C PRO A 98 -3.13 -25.01 24.19
N GLU A 99 -2.42 -26.09 23.92
CA GLU A 99 -2.06 -26.50 22.55
C GLU A 99 -3.28 -26.79 21.65
N GLN A 100 -4.48 -26.65 22.18
CA GLN A 100 -5.73 -27.05 21.53
C GLN A 100 -6.70 -25.88 21.41
N THR A 101 -6.68 -25.21 20.27
CA THR A 101 -7.84 -24.41 19.83
C THR A 101 -8.03 -24.39 18.31
N LEU A 102 -7.26 -25.15 17.58
CA LEU A 102 -7.66 -25.61 16.26
C LEU A 102 -8.48 -26.88 16.47
N THR A 103 -9.70 -26.93 15.95
CA THR A 103 -10.33 -28.22 15.76
C THR A 103 -9.36 -29.11 14.98
N PRO A 104 -9.36 -30.45 15.20
CA PRO A 104 -8.50 -31.36 14.43
C PRO A 104 -8.59 -31.14 12.91
N ALA A 105 -9.75 -30.70 12.39
CA ALA A 105 -9.96 -30.35 10.98
C ALA A 105 -9.27 -29.04 10.59
N GLU A 106 -9.33 -28.01 11.43
CA GLU A 106 -8.69 -26.69 11.14
C GLU A 106 -7.16 -26.75 11.29
N ARG A 107 -6.66 -27.51 12.27
CA ARG A 107 -5.23 -27.78 12.42
C ARG A 107 -4.71 -28.52 11.19
N LYS A 108 -5.42 -29.57 10.77
CA LYS A 108 -5.09 -30.32 9.57
C LYS A 108 -5.14 -29.45 8.32
N ALA A 109 -6.12 -28.56 8.16
CA ALA A 109 -6.22 -27.63 7.05
C ALA A 109 -5.09 -26.58 7.05
N ALA A 110 -4.69 -26.06 8.21
CA ALA A 110 -3.58 -25.12 8.34
C ALA A 110 -2.23 -25.79 8.04
N GLU A 111 -2.01 -27.00 8.60
CA GLU A 111 -0.84 -27.83 8.34
C GLU A 111 -0.80 -28.29 6.86
N GLU A 112 -1.94 -28.62 6.27
CA GLU A 112 -2.07 -28.93 4.85
C GLU A 112 -1.75 -27.73 3.96
N ASN A 113 -2.22 -26.51 4.29
CA ASN A 113 -1.94 -25.29 3.55
C ASN A 113 -0.46 -24.88 3.65
N GLU A 114 0.15 -24.97 4.82
CA GLU A 114 1.57 -24.70 5.00
C GLU A 114 2.43 -25.76 4.31
N SER A 115 2.08 -27.03 4.46
CA SER A 115 2.68 -28.15 3.74
C SER A 115 2.50 -28.03 2.22
N ASP A 116 1.37 -27.51 1.75
CA ASP A 116 1.11 -27.30 0.31
C ASP A 116 1.98 -26.16 -0.24
N ARG A 117 2.11 -25.03 0.49
CA ARG A 117 3.00 -23.94 0.12
C ARG A 117 4.47 -24.38 0.09
N GLU A 118 4.92 -25.13 1.09
CA GLU A 118 6.28 -25.67 1.11
C GLU A 118 6.53 -26.68 -0.01
N ARG A 119 5.56 -27.51 -0.34
CA ARG A 119 5.64 -28.42 -1.50
C ARG A 119 5.75 -27.66 -2.80
N MET A 120 4.96 -26.58 -2.97
CA MET A 120 5.06 -25.69 -4.13
C MET A 120 6.43 -25.03 -4.24
N LEU A 121 6.97 -24.50 -3.14
CA LEU A 121 8.30 -23.86 -3.13
C LEU A 121 9.42 -24.88 -3.42
N ARG A 122 9.33 -26.10 -2.89
CA ARG A 122 10.27 -27.18 -3.23
C ARG A 122 10.22 -27.55 -4.72
N ALA A 123 9.03 -27.63 -5.29
CA ALA A 123 8.88 -27.91 -6.72
C ALA A 123 9.48 -26.81 -7.59
N MET A 124 9.28 -25.54 -7.20
CA MET A 124 9.88 -24.39 -7.88
C MET A 124 11.42 -24.37 -7.75
N GLU A 125 11.94 -24.74 -6.58
CA GLU A 125 13.38 -24.87 -6.37
C GLU A 125 14.00 -25.98 -7.23
N GLU A 126 13.37 -27.14 -7.31
CA GLU A 126 13.81 -28.25 -8.19
C GLU A 126 13.77 -27.87 -9.67
N ALA A 127 12.73 -27.12 -10.09
CA ALA A 127 12.65 -26.61 -11.45
C ALA A 127 13.75 -25.58 -11.74
N THR A 128 14.04 -24.70 -10.78
CA THR A 128 15.13 -23.70 -10.94
C THR A 128 16.48 -24.38 -11.07
N ARG A 129 16.80 -25.34 -10.20
CA ARG A 129 18.03 -26.14 -10.28
C ARG A 129 18.15 -26.89 -11.59
N PHE A 130 17.06 -27.42 -12.10
CA PHE A 130 17.04 -28.03 -13.42
C PHE A 130 17.45 -27.03 -14.50
N PHE A 131 16.83 -25.85 -14.56
CA PHE A 131 17.16 -24.83 -15.53
C PHE A 131 18.62 -24.31 -15.39
N GLU A 132 19.12 -24.12 -14.17
CA GLU A 132 20.51 -23.77 -13.88
C GLU A 132 21.48 -24.85 -14.42
N THR A 133 21.15 -26.13 -14.19
CA THR A 133 21.95 -27.27 -14.67
C THR A 133 21.94 -27.33 -16.20
N GLN A 134 20.78 -27.10 -16.84
CA GLN A 134 20.69 -27.08 -18.30
C GLN A 134 21.49 -25.91 -18.89
N LEU A 135 21.49 -24.73 -18.26
CA LEU A 135 22.31 -23.59 -18.69
C LEU A 135 23.80 -23.91 -18.59
N ALA A 136 24.26 -24.55 -17.52
CA ALA A 136 25.66 -24.93 -17.33
C ALA A 136 26.09 -26.06 -18.24
N GLY A 137 25.17 -26.95 -18.63
CA GLY A 137 25.42 -28.13 -19.43
C GLY A 137 25.57 -27.86 -20.94
N PRO A 138 25.80 -28.94 -21.74
CA PRO A 138 25.95 -28.81 -23.20
C PRO A 138 24.73 -28.22 -23.89
N ALA A 139 23.53 -28.54 -23.43
CA ALA A 139 22.26 -28.02 -23.96
C ALA A 139 22.14 -26.49 -23.90
N GLY A 140 22.77 -25.86 -22.91
CA GLY A 140 22.71 -24.42 -22.70
C GLY A 140 23.73 -23.59 -23.50
N ALA A 141 24.46 -24.17 -24.43
CA ALA A 141 25.52 -23.46 -25.15
C ALA A 141 25.02 -22.20 -25.89
N SER A 142 23.89 -22.30 -26.58
CA SER A 142 23.25 -21.17 -27.27
C SER A 142 22.81 -20.09 -26.30
N ALA A 143 22.25 -20.47 -25.15
CA ALA A 143 21.81 -19.55 -24.09
C ALA A 143 22.99 -18.82 -23.45
N ARG A 144 24.09 -19.53 -23.16
CA ARG A 144 25.33 -18.90 -22.66
C ARG A 144 25.91 -17.89 -23.66
N SER A 145 26.00 -18.28 -24.95
CA SER A 145 26.47 -17.37 -25.99
C SER A 145 25.58 -16.13 -26.14
N TYR A 146 24.26 -16.29 -25.98
CA TYR A 146 23.34 -15.18 -25.97
C TYR A 146 23.58 -14.23 -24.78
N LEU A 147 23.76 -14.76 -23.57
CA LEU A 147 24.05 -13.96 -22.37
C LEU A 147 25.41 -13.24 -22.48
N GLU A 148 26.45 -13.92 -22.97
CA GLU A 148 27.76 -13.34 -23.22
C GLU A 148 27.72 -12.20 -24.23
N LYS A 149 27.00 -12.36 -25.34
CA LYS A 149 26.78 -11.27 -26.34
C LYS A 149 26.08 -10.07 -25.75
N ARG A 150 25.25 -10.28 -24.72
CA ARG A 150 24.58 -9.19 -23.97
C ARG A 150 25.45 -8.63 -22.84
N GLY A 151 26.66 -9.12 -22.67
CA GLY A 151 27.57 -8.66 -21.62
C GLY A 151 27.21 -9.14 -20.21
N ILE A 152 26.34 -10.14 -20.07
CA ILE A 152 25.96 -10.69 -18.75
C ILE A 152 27.00 -11.73 -18.33
N SER A 153 27.69 -11.42 -17.24
CA SER A 153 28.72 -12.32 -16.67
C SER A 153 28.10 -13.54 -16.00
N LYS A 154 28.92 -14.57 -15.81
CA LYS A 154 28.53 -15.75 -15.04
C LYS A 154 28.12 -15.40 -13.61
N ALA A 155 28.80 -14.44 -12.97
CA ALA A 155 28.50 -13.99 -11.61
C ALA A 155 27.12 -13.38 -11.51
N THR A 156 26.75 -12.51 -12.45
CA THR A 156 25.38 -11.96 -12.52
C THR A 156 24.37 -13.05 -12.83
N GLY A 157 24.70 -13.99 -13.74
CA GLY A 157 23.86 -15.14 -14.01
C GLY A 157 23.54 -15.98 -12.77
N GLU A 158 24.55 -16.27 -11.96
CA GLU A 158 24.41 -16.99 -10.68
C GLU A 158 23.63 -16.18 -9.64
N ARG A 159 23.89 -14.87 -9.53
CA ARG A 159 23.18 -13.97 -8.59
C ARG A 159 21.68 -13.90 -8.88
N PHE A 160 21.29 -13.94 -10.16
CA PHE A 160 19.90 -13.95 -10.62
C PHE A 160 19.36 -15.35 -10.85
N ARG A 161 20.16 -16.40 -10.63
CA ARG A 161 19.79 -17.81 -10.81
C ARG A 161 19.30 -18.12 -12.23
N LEU A 162 19.96 -17.49 -13.24
CA LEU A 162 19.56 -17.67 -14.62
C LEU A 162 19.67 -19.15 -15.04
N GLY A 163 18.76 -19.55 -15.91
CA GLY A 163 18.69 -20.92 -16.39
C GLY A 163 18.41 -21.02 -17.89
N TYR A 164 18.29 -22.25 -18.36
CA TYR A 164 17.86 -22.55 -19.71
C TYR A 164 16.82 -23.66 -19.73
N ALA A 165 15.72 -23.40 -20.43
CA ALA A 165 14.70 -24.41 -20.74
C ALA A 165 15.04 -25.07 -22.08
N PRO A 166 15.34 -26.39 -22.12
CA PRO A 166 15.64 -27.09 -23.36
C PRO A 166 14.49 -27.04 -24.38
N ALA A 167 14.80 -27.22 -25.66
CA ALA A 167 13.82 -27.21 -26.74
C ALA A 167 12.84 -28.40 -26.72
N GLY A 168 13.08 -29.43 -25.91
CA GLY A 168 12.25 -30.61 -25.77
C GLY A 168 10.88 -30.31 -25.14
N TRP A 169 9.95 -31.24 -25.33
CA TRP A 169 8.56 -31.08 -24.88
C TRP A 169 8.28 -31.67 -23.50
N ASP A 170 9.19 -32.44 -22.90
CA ASP A 170 8.95 -33.25 -21.71
C ASP A 170 10.17 -33.35 -20.75
N ALA A 171 11.22 -32.55 -20.98
CA ALA A 171 12.44 -32.60 -20.18
C ALA A 171 12.20 -32.20 -18.72
N MET A 172 11.45 -31.13 -18.49
CA MET A 172 11.03 -30.66 -17.17
C MET A 172 10.08 -31.67 -16.52
N GLN A 173 9.12 -32.18 -17.24
CA GLN A 173 8.19 -33.19 -16.73
C GLN A 173 8.91 -34.44 -16.22
N LYS A 174 9.86 -34.96 -17.01
CA LYS A 174 10.68 -36.13 -16.63
C LYS A 174 11.52 -35.83 -15.39
N HIS A 175 12.11 -34.64 -15.32
CA HIS A 175 12.90 -34.22 -14.16
C HIS A 175 12.04 -34.15 -12.89
N LEU A 176 10.88 -33.49 -12.95
CA LEU A 176 9.97 -33.34 -11.82
C LEU A 176 9.39 -34.69 -11.37
N ALA A 177 9.04 -35.57 -12.31
CA ALA A 177 8.56 -36.92 -12.02
C ALA A 177 9.63 -37.75 -11.27
N ALA A 178 10.91 -37.67 -11.70
CA ALA A 178 12.03 -38.33 -11.02
C ALA A 178 12.25 -37.80 -9.58
N ARG A 179 11.77 -36.58 -9.27
CA ARG A 179 11.80 -35.94 -7.94
C ARG A 179 10.48 -36.09 -7.17
N GLN A 180 9.59 -36.96 -7.66
CA GLN A 180 8.28 -37.24 -7.04
C GLN A 180 7.39 -35.98 -6.91
N VAL A 181 7.55 -34.98 -7.77
CA VAL A 181 6.66 -33.83 -7.87
C VAL A 181 5.43 -34.23 -8.68
N PRO A 182 4.20 -34.12 -8.10
CA PRO A 182 2.99 -34.46 -8.82
C PRO A 182 2.79 -33.57 -10.06
N ALA A 183 2.34 -34.15 -11.18
CA ALA A 183 2.15 -33.45 -12.43
C ALA A 183 1.10 -32.33 -12.31
N GLU A 184 0.06 -32.52 -11.52
CA GLU A 184 -0.97 -31.51 -11.19
C GLU A 184 -0.36 -30.31 -10.47
N LEU A 185 0.61 -30.53 -9.57
CA LEU A 185 1.31 -29.47 -8.88
C LEU A 185 2.18 -28.67 -9.87
N ALA A 186 2.91 -29.36 -10.76
CA ALA A 186 3.70 -28.72 -11.80
C ALA A 186 2.84 -27.87 -12.76
N GLU A 187 1.64 -28.32 -13.07
CA GLU A 187 0.67 -27.58 -13.90
C GLU A 187 0.12 -26.34 -13.15
N ARG A 188 -0.26 -26.47 -11.88
CA ARG A 188 -0.67 -25.33 -11.02
C ARG A 188 0.41 -24.26 -10.90
N LEU A 189 1.69 -24.63 -10.95
CA LEU A 189 2.83 -23.71 -10.89
C LEU A 189 3.23 -23.15 -12.26
N GLY A 190 2.57 -23.57 -13.33
CA GLY A 190 2.88 -23.13 -14.70
C GLY A 190 4.24 -23.61 -15.21
N LEU A 191 4.76 -24.71 -14.68
CA LEU A 191 5.96 -25.39 -15.17
C LEU A 191 5.62 -26.32 -16.36
N VAL A 192 4.44 -26.85 -16.34
CA VAL A 192 3.86 -27.78 -17.32
C VAL A 192 2.52 -27.20 -17.79
N GLY A 193 2.25 -27.28 -19.08
CA GLY A 193 0.95 -27.00 -19.67
C GLY A 193 0.24 -28.29 -20.07
N SER A 194 -1.07 -28.20 -20.33
CA SER A 194 -1.86 -29.32 -20.86
C SER A 194 -2.66 -28.90 -22.08
N ASN A 195 -2.85 -29.82 -23.03
CA ASN A 195 -3.75 -29.70 -24.18
C ASN A 195 -4.33 -31.07 -24.55
N GLU A 196 -5.10 -31.14 -25.64
CA GLU A 196 -5.71 -32.38 -26.12
C GLU A 196 -4.72 -33.53 -26.41
N ARG A 197 -3.43 -33.20 -26.63
CA ARG A 197 -2.35 -34.18 -26.91
C ARG A 197 -1.62 -34.64 -25.65
N GLY A 198 -1.96 -34.07 -24.50
CA GLY A 198 -1.36 -34.36 -23.22
C GLY A 198 -0.61 -33.19 -22.58
N ARG A 199 0.20 -33.49 -21.59
CA ARG A 199 1.02 -32.51 -20.87
C ARG A 199 2.31 -32.22 -21.64
N TYR A 200 2.79 -30.95 -21.57
CA TYR A 200 4.03 -30.49 -22.21
C TYR A 200 4.74 -29.47 -21.34
N ASP A 201 6.06 -29.34 -21.49
CA ASP A 201 6.86 -28.34 -20.80
C ASP A 201 6.43 -26.93 -21.23
N PHE A 202 6.05 -26.09 -20.27
CA PHE A 202 5.52 -24.75 -20.57
C PHE A 202 6.59 -23.84 -21.20
N PHE A 203 7.83 -23.93 -20.71
CA PHE A 203 8.97 -23.18 -21.23
C PHE A 203 9.83 -24.11 -22.08
N ARG A 204 10.16 -23.67 -23.32
CA ARG A 204 10.98 -24.42 -24.27
C ARG A 204 11.86 -23.50 -25.08
N ASP A 205 13.13 -23.86 -25.26
CA ASP A 205 14.16 -23.10 -25.97
C ASP A 205 14.28 -21.65 -25.52
N ARG A 206 14.34 -21.44 -24.19
CA ARG A 206 14.34 -20.11 -23.61
C ARG A 206 15.38 -19.93 -22.53
N VAL A 207 15.99 -18.74 -22.48
CA VAL A 207 16.69 -18.27 -21.27
C VAL A 207 15.65 -18.05 -20.20
N MET A 208 15.87 -18.65 -19.03
CA MET A 208 14.99 -18.57 -17.87
C MET A 208 15.48 -17.52 -16.89
N LEU A 209 14.57 -16.66 -16.49
CA LEU A 209 14.79 -15.57 -15.55
C LEU A 209 13.87 -15.78 -14.33
N PRO A 210 14.38 -16.46 -13.28
CA PRO A 210 13.58 -16.73 -12.09
C PRO A 210 13.17 -15.45 -11.37
N VAL A 211 11.93 -15.42 -10.91
CA VAL A 211 11.39 -14.41 -10.01
C VAL A 211 11.48 -14.97 -8.61
N LEU A 212 12.21 -14.28 -7.74
CA LEU A 212 12.47 -14.75 -6.38
C LEU A 212 11.74 -13.88 -5.37
N ASP A 213 11.24 -14.49 -4.30
CA ASP A 213 10.68 -13.77 -3.16
C ASP A 213 11.80 -13.13 -2.30
N ARG A 214 11.43 -12.45 -1.22
CA ARG A 214 12.40 -11.80 -0.30
C ARG A 214 13.34 -12.79 0.39
N GLN A 215 12.94 -14.04 0.52
CA GLN A 215 13.76 -15.13 1.06
C GLN A 215 14.60 -15.80 -0.02
N LYS A 216 14.67 -15.22 -1.22
CA LYS A 216 15.39 -15.72 -2.40
C LYS A 216 14.89 -17.08 -2.90
N ARG A 217 13.62 -17.44 -2.61
CA ARG A 217 13.00 -18.67 -3.10
C ARG A 217 12.29 -18.38 -4.43
N PRO A 218 12.42 -19.25 -5.43
CA PRO A 218 11.76 -19.05 -6.72
C PRO A 218 10.24 -19.21 -6.58
N ILE A 219 9.51 -18.24 -7.13
CA ILE A 219 8.04 -18.20 -7.10
C ILE A 219 7.41 -18.19 -8.49
N GLY A 220 8.17 -17.85 -9.52
CA GLY A 220 7.74 -17.78 -10.92
C GLY A 220 8.92 -17.54 -11.83
N TYR A 221 8.65 -17.38 -13.11
CA TYR A 221 9.66 -17.13 -14.13
C TYR A 221 9.20 -16.09 -15.14
N SER A 222 10.16 -15.32 -15.64
CA SER A 222 10.13 -14.74 -16.98
C SER A 222 11.04 -15.56 -17.88
N SER A 223 10.82 -15.50 -19.18
CA SER A 223 11.67 -16.22 -20.13
C SER A 223 11.81 -15.50 -21.45
N ARG A 224 12.97 -15.62 -22.07
CA ARG A 224 13.30 -15.05 -23.37
C ARG A 224 13.61 -16.14 -24.37
N LEU A 225 12.89 -16.16 -25.50
CA LEU A 225 13.12 -17.05 -26.63
C LEU A 225 14.49 -16.76 -27.26
N LEU A 226 15.23 -17.81 -27.57
CA LEU A 226 16.56 -17.68 -28.17
C LEU A 226 16.49 -17.48 -29.68
N ASP A 227 15.61 -18.19 -30.36
CA ASP A 227 15.42 -18.08 -31.80
C ASP A 227 14.67 -16.77 -32.15
N PRO A 228 15.33 -15.81 -32.84
CA PRO A 228 14.70 -14.56 -33.25
C PRO A 228 13.64 -14.74 -34.35
N ASP A 229 13.73 -15.81 -35.13
CA ASP A 229 12.87 -16.07 -36.30
C ASP A 229 11.65 -16.93 -35.94
N ALA A 230 11.58 -17.44 -34.71
CA ALA A 230 10.45 -18.23 -34.25
C ALA A 230 9.17 -17.40 -34.21
N LYS A 231 8.05 -18.01 -34.62
CA LYS A 231 6.72 -17.39 -34.55
C LYS A 231 6.15 -17.25 -33.14
N GLU A 232 6.84 -17.78 -32.14
CA GLU A 232 6.46 -17.73 -30.75
C GLU A 232 6.74 -16.36 -30.14
N ARG A 233 6.06 -16.06 -29.00
CA ARG A 233 6.28 -14.81 -28.25
C ARG A 233 7.71 -14.72 -27.75
N LYS A 234 8.37 -13.59 -28.00
CA LYS A 234 9.72 -13.27 -27.58
C LYS A 234 9.90 -13.44 -26.05
N TYR A 235 8.96 -12.92 -25.27
CA TYR A 235 8.90 -13.08 -23.82
C TYR A 235 7.66 -13.85 -23.40
N VAL A 236 7.83 -14.77 -22.44
CA VAL A 236 6.74 -15.51 -21.80
C VAL A 236 7.00 -15.54 -20.30
N ASN A 237 6.00 -15.20 -19.53
CA ASN A 237 6.04 -15.24 -18.07
C ASN A 237 5.19 -16.40 -17.55
N SER A 238 5.50 -16.91 -16.36
CA SER A 238 4.64 -17.84 -15.64
C SER A 238 3.21 -17.30 -15.59
N PRO A 239 2.20 -18.14 -15.70
CA PRO A 239 0.83 -17.77 -15.35
C PRO A 239 0.76 -17.38 -13.87
N ASP A 240 -0.30 -16.70 -13.44
CA ASP A 240 -0.56 -16.46 -12.03
C ASP A 240 -0.77 -17.81 -11.32
N SER A 241 -0.23 -17.93 -10.14
CA SER A 241 -0.29 -19.14 -9.31
C SER A 241 -0.44 -18.77 -7.83
N PRO A 242 -0.67 -19.74 -6.93
CA PRO A 242 -0.71 -19.45 -5.49
C PRO A 242 0.58 -18.85 -4.91
N LEU A 243 1.72 -18.98 -5.62
CA LEU A 243 3.00 -18.38 -5.22
C LEU A 243 3.31 -17.06 -5.92
N PHE A 244 2.74 -16.81 -7.11
CA PHE A 244 3.16 -15.74 -8.01
C PHE A 244 2.01 -14.98 -8.64
N HIS A 245 1.96 -13.66 -8.41
CA HIS A 245 1.04 -12.73 -9.04
C HIS A 245 1.83 -11.62 -9.76
N LYS A 246 1.71 -11.54 -11.08
CA LYS A 246 2.47 -10.59 -11.92
C LYS A 246 2.30 -9.14 -11.48
N LYS A 247 1.10 -8.78 -11.01
CA LYS A 247 0.76 -7.41 -10.59
C LYS A 247 1.42 -6.99 -9.27
N GLU A 248 1.90 -7.92 -8.48
CA GLU A 248 2.44 -7.68 -7.13
C GLU A 248 3.96 -7.85 -7.06
N ASN A 249 4.56 -8.44 -8.09
CA ASN A 249 5.97 -8.80 -8.11
C ASN A 249 6.76 -7.94 -9.08
N LEU A 250 8.04 -7.71 -8.75
CA LEU A 250 9.02 -7.02 -9.57
C LEU A 250 10.24 -7.92 -9.79
N TYR A 251 10.71 -7.98 -11.04
CA TYR A 251 11.95 -8.69 -11.37
C TYR A 251 13.16 -7.96 -10.76
N GLY A 252 14.11 -8.71 -10.24
CA GLY A 252 15.32 -8.17 -9.63
C GLY A 252 15.17 -7.66 -8.19
N LEU A 253 13.95 -7.58 -7.65
CA LEU A 253 13.71 -7.00 -6.33
C LEU A 253 14.50 -7.72 -5.21
N HIS A 254 14.62 -9.05 -5.27
CA HIS A 254 15.33 -9.87 -4.27
C HIS A 254 16.83 -9.52 -4.10
N VAL A 255 17.45 -8.95 -5.12
CA VAL A 255 18.84 -8.45 -5.09
C VAL A 255 18.93 -6.94 -4.91
N ALA A 256 17.91 -6.20 -5.33
CA ALA A 256 17.86 -4.74 -5.28
C ALA A 256 17.49 -4.17 -3.91
N VAL A 257 16.77 -4.92 -3.07
CA VAL A 257 16.20 -4.43 -1.79
C VAL A 257 17.23 -3.70 -0.92
N ASP A 258 18.40 -4.29 -0.75
CA ASP A 258 19.45 -3.73 0.14
C ASP A 258 20.07 -2.46 -0.45
N ALA A 259 20.29 -2.42 -1.76
CA ALA A 259 20.78 -1.22 -2.45
C ALA A 259 19.73 -0.09 -2.43
N ILE A 260 18.46 -0.41 -2.70
CA ILE A 260 17.33 0.54 -2.62
C ILE A 260 17.25 1.14 -1.22
N ARG A 261 17.29 0.32 -0.17
CA ARG A 261 17.21 0.81 1.22
C ARG A 261 18.40 1.67 1.61
N ARG A 262 19.63 1.29 1.22
CA ARG A 262 20.83 2.08 1.50
C ARG A 262 20.85 3.41 0.74
N GLY A 263 20.52 3.38 -0.55
CA GLY A 263 20.54 4.54 -1.42
C GLY A 263 19.28 5.41 -1.37
N GLY A 264 18.18 4.88 -0.83
CA GLY A 264 16.89 5.54 -0.77
C GLY A 264 16.23 5.73 -2.15
N THR A 265 16.78 5.17 -3.22
CA THR A 265 16.28 5.30 -4.59
C THR A 265 16.00 3.93 -5.19
N ALA A 266 14.84 3.75 -5.80
CA ALA A 266 14.53 2.61 -6.66
C ALA A 266 14.50 3.05 -8.12
N ILE A 267 15.10 2.29 -9.01
CA ILE A 267 15.12 2.55 -10.45
C ILE A 267 14.23 1.50 -11.10
N LEU A 268 13.15 1.95 -11.73
CA LEU A 268 12.19 1.10 -12.40
C LEU A 268 12.39 1.20 -13.92
N VAL A 269 12.78 0.11 -14.56
CA VAL A 269 12.95 -0.02 -16.01
C VAL A 269 11.88 -0.91 -16.61
N GLU A 270 11.76 -0.98 -17.94
CA GLU A 270 10.69 -1.74 -18.59
C GLU A 270 11.00 -3.24 -18.69
N GLY A 271 12.25 -3.58 -18.98
CA GLY A 271 12.65 -4.94 -19.34
C GLY A 271 13.49 -5.67 -18.29
N ASN A 272 13.34 -6.99 -18.23
CA ASN A 272 14.13 -7.83 -17.31
C ASN A 272 15.61 -7.87 -17.71
N PHE A 273 15.94 -7.74 -19.00
CA PHE A 273 17.33 -7.67 -19.45
C PHE A 273 17.97 -6.33 -19.12
N ASP A 274 17.19 -5.22 -19.11
CA ASP A 274 17.71 -3.94 -18.64
C ASP A 274 18.14 -4.04 -17.18
N VAL A 275 17.33 -4.72 -16.34
CA VAL A 275 17.72 -5.01 -14.94
C VAL A 275 19.04 -5.76 -14.88
N LEU A 276 19.20 -6.84 -15.66
CA LEU A 276 20.45 -7.63 -15.65
C LEU A 276 21.65 -6.79 -16.03
N THR A 277 21.55 -6.01 -17.12
CA THR A 277 22.67 -5.17 -17.61
C THR A 277 22.99 -4.04 -16.62
N LEU A 278 21.98 -3.43 -16.02
CA LEU A 278 22.18 -2.40 -14.99
C LEU A 278 22.90 -2.98 -13.77
N HIS A 279 22.47 -4.15 -13.30
CA HIS A 279 23.13 -4.85 -12.20
C HIS A 279 24.56 -5.29 -12.54
N GLU A 280 24.81 -5.71 -13.78
CA GLU A 280 26.16 -6.03 -14.27
C GLU A 280 27.06 -4.78 -14.23
N ALA A 281 26.52 -3.62 -14.54
CA ALA A 281 27.21 -2.34 -14.46
C ALA A 281 27.30 -1.76 -13.03
N GLY A 282 26.83 -2.48 -12.01
CA GLY A 282 26.86 -2.04 -10.61
C GLY A 282 25.75 -1.06 -10.21
N ILE A 283 24.68 -0.93 -11.01
CA ILE A 283 23.46 -0.17 -10.68
C ILE A 283 22.48 -1.15 -10.07
N GLU A 284 22.64 -1.39 -8.76
CA GLU A 284 21.96 -2.47 -8.03
C GLU A 284 20.53 -2.11 -7.60
N GLU A 285 20.08 -0.87 -7.77
CA GLU A 285 18.76 -0.37 -7.42
C GLU A 285 17.69 -0.65 -8.49
N ALA A 286 18.08 -1.29 -9.61
CA ALA A 286 17.21 -1.50 -10.77
C ALA A 286 16.27 -2.69 -10.57
N VAL A 287 15.00 -2.49 -10.94
CA VAL A 287 13.91 -3.49 -10.95
C VAL A 287 13.01 -3.30 -12.16
N ALA A 288 12.24 -4.32 -12.54
CA ALA A 288 11.29 -4.20 -13.65
C ALA A 288 9.93 -4.86 -13.34
N PRO A 289 8.82 -4.41 -13.94
CA PRO A 289 7.55 -5.11 -13.92
C PRO A 289 7.64 -6.46 -14.67
N MET A 290 6.67 -7.34 -14.41
CA MET A 290 6.68 -8.69 -14.97
C MET A 290 5.99 -8.77 -16.36
N GLY A 291 6.45 -7.96 -17.34
CA GLY A 291 5.89 -7.96 -18.71
C GLY A 291 4.43 -7.51 -18.77
N THR A 292 4.00 -6.75 -17.82
CA THR A 292 2.71 -6.05 -17.74
C THR A 292 2.99 -4.57 -17.54
N ALA A 293 2.00 -3.71 -17.83
CA ALA A 293 2.08 -2.33 -17.40
C ALA A 293 2.31 -2.25 -15.87
N LEU A 294 3.02 -1.23 -15.44
CA LEU A 294 3.24 -0.92 -14.03
C LEU A 294 1.90 -0.87 -13.27
N THR A 295 1.89 -1.33 -12.02
CA THR A 295 0.69 -1.36 -11.17
C THR A 295 0.85 -0.52 -9.92
N VAL A 296 -0.28 -0.14 -9.31
CA VAL A 296 -0.31 0.59 -8.03
C VAL A 296 0.35 -0.23 -6.91
N GLU A 297 0.15 -1.55 -6.91
CA GLU A 297 0.72 -2.49 -5.93
C GLU A 297 2.25 -2.51 -6.01
N GLN A 298 2.82 -2.54 -7.22
CA GLN A 298 4.26 -2.49 -7.44
C GLN A 298 4.87 -1.16 -6.99
N ILE A 299 4.20 -0.04 -7.28
CA ILE A 299 4.63 1.28 -6.81
C ILE A 299 4.58 1.35 -5.28
N LYS A 300 3.50 0.91 -4.65
CA LYS A 300 3.37 0.84 -3.19
C LYS A 300 4.43 -0.06 -2.55
N LEU A 301 4.78 -1.15 -3.23
CA LEU A 301 5.84 -2.04 -2.78
C LEU A 301 7.19 -1.32 -2.72
N LEU A 302 7.53 -0.54 -3.77
CA LEU A 302 8.78 0.24 -3.81
C LEU A 302 8.74 1.42 -2.84
N ALA A 303 7.62 2.12 -2.70
CA ALA A 303 7.47 3.27 -1.80
C ALA A 303 7.70 2.92 -0.31
N ARG A 304 7.50 1.66 0.08
CA ARG A 304 7.85 1.17 1.43
C ARG A 304 9.36 1.04 1.68
N MET A 305 10.18 1.09 0.63
CA MET A 305 11.62 0.80 0.69
C MET A 305 12.48 1.94 0.17
N ALA A 306 11.92 2.80 -0.70
CA ALA A 306 12.62 3.88 -1.37
C ALA A 306 11.99 5.23 -1.06
N LYS A 307 12.83 6.25 -0.82
CA LYS A 307 12.41 7.66 -0.72
C LYS A 307 12.20 8.29 -2.10
N ARG A 308 12.77 7.68 -3.15
CA ARG A 308 12.65 8.11 -4.53
C ARG A 308 12.43 6.92 -5.44
N ILE A 309 11.47 7.02 -6.33
CA ILE A 309 11.23 6.05 -7.39
C ILE A 309 11.47 6.77 -8.72
N VAL A 310 12.50 6.36 -9.45
CA VAL A 310 12.82 6.89 -10.77
C VAL A 310 12.40 5.87 -11.80
N VAL A 311 11.42 6.22 -12.62
CA VAL A 311 11.02 5.39 -13.75
C VAL A 311 11.82 5.82 -14.98
N VAL A 312 12.50 4.86 -15.58
CA VAL A 312 13.29 5.05 -16.79
C VAL A 312 12.57 4.35 -17.94
N PHE A 313 12.15 5.12 -18.91
CA PHE A 313 11.41 4.63 -20.09
C PHE A 313 12.32 4.59 -21.30
N ASP A 314 12.07 3.61 -22.18
CA ASP A 314 12.73 3.52 -23.47
C ASP A 314 12.54 4.81 -24.29
N GLY A 315 13.54 5.19 -25.09
CA GLY A 315 13.52 6.41 -25.90
C GLY A 315 12.61 6.34 -27.13
N ASP A 316 11.57 5.49 -27.08
CA ASP A 316 10.61 5.30 -28.18
C ASP A 316 9.20 5.83 -27.85
N SER A 317 8.29 5.73 -28.81
CA SER A 317 6.91 6.16 -28.62
C SER A 317 6.11 5.29 -27.64
N ALA A 318 6.53 4.04 -27.40
CA ALA A 318 5.89 3.14 -26.43
C ALA A 318 6.30 3.51 -25.00
N GLY A 319 7.59 3.75 -24.77
CA GLY A 319 8.11 4.23 -23.48
C GLY A 319 7.51 5.60 -23.10
N THR A 320 7.37 6.50 -24.07
CA THR A 320 6.65 7.78 -23.85
C THR A 320 5.22 7.55 -23.35
N ARG A 321 4.46 6.65 -23.96
CA ARG A 321 3.09 6.33 -23.51
C ARG A 321 3.07 5.61 -22.17
N ALA A 322 4.08 4.80 -21.87
CA ALA A 322 4.24 4.14 -20.59
C ALA A 322 4.52 5.17 -19.48
N ALA A 323 5.37 6.18 -19.74
CA ALA A 323 5.59 7.32 -18.85
C ALA A 323 4.28 8.01 -18.48
N GLU A 324 3.50 8.40 -19.48
CA GLU A 324 2.21 9.08 -19.27
C GLU A 324 1.22 8.23 -18.45
N LYS A 325 1.20 6.91 -18.63
CA LYS A 325 0.35 5.98 -17.88
C LYS A 325 0.82 5.75 -16.45
N SER A 326 2.11 5.90 -16.17
CA SER A 326 2.66 5.69 -14.84
C SER A 326 2.29 6.80 -13.86
N VAL A 327 2.09 8.04 -14.34
CA VAL A 327 1.79 9.20 -13.48
C VAL A 327 0.48 9.05 -12.70
N PRO A 328 -0.66 8.68 -13.31
CA PRO A 328 -1.90 8.41 -12.56
C PRO A 328 -1.75 7.32 -11.50
N LEU A 329 -0.97 6.27 -11.80
CA LEU A 329 -0.72 5.17 -10.87
C LEU A 329 0.15 5.62 -9.69
N ALA A 330 1.14 6.47 -9.94
CA ALA A 330 1.99 7.06 -8.92
C ALA A 330 1.16 7.94 -7.95
N VAL A 331 0.26 8.77 -8.49
CA VAL A 331 -0.66 9.58 -7.68
C VAL A 331 -1.61 8.69 -6.87
N GLU A 332 -2.16 7.64 -7.46
CA GLU A 332 -3.02 6.67 -6.77
C GLU A 332 -2.27 5.90 -5.67
N ALA A 333 -0.99 5.61 -5.90
CA ALA A 333 -0.10 5.01 -4.90
C ALA A 333 0.32 5.98 -3.79
N GLY A 334 0.07 7.29 -3.92
CA GLY A 334 0.36 8.31 -2.91
C GLY A 334 1.75 8.94 -3.01
N LEU A 335 2.49 8.76 -4.11
CA LEU A 335 3.88 9.25 -4.25
C LEU A 335 4.04 10.78 -4.27
N PHE A 336 2.97 11.55 -4.42
CA PHE A 336 3.02 13.02 -4.53
C PHE A 336 2.48 13.76 -3.30
N PHE A 337 2.33 13.07 -2.17
CA PHE A 337 1.81 13.71 -0.97
C PHE A 337 2.97 14.11 -0.05
N ALA A 338 2.90 15.31 0.49
CA ALA A 338 3.87 15.83 1.46
C ALA A 338 4.00 14.95 2.74
N GLU A 339 3.10 14.00 2.91
CA GLU A 339 3.10 12.97 3.96
C GLU A 339 3.68 11.64 3.49
N ALA A 340 3.89 11.45 2.17
CA ALA A 340 4.57 10.28 1.63
C ALA A 340 6.06 10.60 1.54
N ASP A 341 6.88 9.83 2.24
CA ASP A 341 8.34 9.92 2.20
C ASP A 341 8.94 9.57 0.81
N SER A 342 8.13 9.39 -0.22
CA SER A 342 8.56 8.93 -1.54
C SER A 342 8.22 9.91 -2.66
N ASP A 343 9.25 10.27 -3.45
CA ASP A 343 9.21 11.17 -4.61
C ASP A 343 9.23 10.34 -5.91
N GLY A 344 8.25 10.54 -6.78
CA GLY A 344 8.15 9.87 -8.10
C GLY A 344 8.75 10.72 -9.22
N ARG A 345 9.74 10.19 -9.94
CA ARG A 345 10.45 10.87 -11.03
C ARG A 345 10.48 10.07 -12.32
N VAL A 346 10.68 10.75 -13.42
CA VAL A 346 10.89 10.20 -14.75
C VAL A 346 12.26 10.60 -15.26
N ALA A 347 13.02 9.63 -15.73
CA ALA A 347 14.22 9.84 -16.54
C ALA A 347 13.94 9.35 -17.97
N GLU A 348 14.19 10.19 -18.96
CA GLU A 348 13.98 9.89 -20.37
C GLU A 348 15.29 9.43 -20.99
N MET A 349 15.25 8.27 -21.66
CA MET A 349 16.36 7.81 -22.48
C MET A 349 16.48 8.65 -23.77
N PRO A 350 17.68 8.76 -24.36
CA PRO A 350 17.83 9.33 -25.71
C PRO A 350 16.95 8.58 -26.71
N ALA A 351 16.49 9.31 -27.76
CA ALA A 351 15.57 8.77 -28.75
C ALA A 351 16.10 7.47 -29.39
N GLY A 352 15.30 6.40 -29.32
CA GLY A 352 15.58 5.10 -29.90
C GLY A 352 16.59 4.25 -29.13
N VAL A 353 17.01 4.65 -27.91
CA VAL A 353 17.97 3.92 -27.07
C VAL A 353 17.26 3.33 -25.88
N ASP A 354 17.51 2.06 -25.55
CA ASP A 354 17.05 1.43 -24.33
C ASP A 354 18.12 1.49 -23.21
N PRO A 355 17.78 1.23 -21.93
CA PRO A 355 18.73 1.26 -20.81
C PRO A 355 19.92 0.30 -20.97
N ASP A 356 19.69 -0.90 -21.56
CA ASP A 356 20.70 -1.90 -21.85
C ASP A 356 21.76 -1.36 -22.84
N GLU A 357 21.33 -0.80 -23.98
CA GLU A 357 22.21 -0.20 -24.98
C GLU A 357 22.96 1.02 -24.41
N PHE A 358 22.25 1.89 -23.68
CA PHE A 358 22.84 3.09 -23.12
C PHE A 358 23.99 2.77 -22.16
N VAL A 359 23.78 1.87 -21.22
CA VAL A 359 24.80 1.56 -20.23
C VAL A 359 26.00 0.85 -20.86
N ARG A 360 25.77 -0.02 -21.84
CA ARG A 360 26.88 -0.67 -22.58
C ARG A 360 27.70 0.33 -23.41
N ALA A 361 27.04 1.37 -23.96
CA ALA A 361 27.72 2.35 -24.80
C ALA A 361 28.39 3.47 -23.98
N GLN A 362 27.77 3.96 -22.91
CA GLN A 362 28.19 5.15 -22.19
C GLN A 362 28.61 4.92 -20.73
N GLY A 363 28.38 3.71 -20.23
CA GLY A 363 28.79 3.30 -18.88
C GLY A 363 27.80 3.70 -17.77
N ALA A 364 28.06 3.16 -16.57
CA ALA A 364 27.22 3.33 -15.40
C ALA A 364 27.12 4.79 -14.91
N ASP A 365 28.22 5.55 -14.99
CA ASP A 365 28.25 6.92 -14.47
C ASP A 365 27.36 7.86 -15.31
N ALA A 366 27.31 7.67 -16.63
CA ALA A 366 26.40 8.41 -17.50
C ALA A 366 24.93 8.09 -17.18
N PHE A 367 24.62 6.81 -16.90
CA PHE A 367 23.27 6.42 -16.50
C PHE A 367 22.88 6.98 -15.12
N ARG A 368 23.79 6.94 -14.14
CA ARG A 368 23.56 7.57 -12.84
C ARG A 368 23.35 9.08 -12.96
N ALA A 369 24.08 9.76 -13.84
CA ALA A 369 23.86 11.19 -14.12
C ALA A 369 22.48 11.44 -14.71
N LEU A 370 22.00 10.60 -15.63
CA LEU A 370 20.66 10.67 -16.20
C LEU A 370 19.59 10.46 -15.11
N VAL A 371 19.75 9.46 -14.24
CA VAL A 371 18.85 9.22 -13.10
C VAL A 371 18.85 10.38 -12.12
N ALA A 372 20.01 11.00 -11.86
CA ALA A 372 20.11 12.18 -10.99
C ALA A 372 19.37 13.40 -11.54
N GLN A 373 19.29 13.54 -12.87
CA GLN A 373 18.57 14.61 -13.57
C GLN A 373 17.09 14.32 -13.78
N ALA A 374 16.59 13.19 -13.32
CA ALA A 374 15.18 12.78 -13.45
C ALA A 374 14.25 13.87 -12.92
N ARG A 375 13.18 14.16 -13.66
CA ARG A 375 12.20 15.21 -13.36
C ARG A 375 11.04 14.63 -12.56
N PRO A 376 10.38 15.42 -11.69
CA PRO A 376 9.11 15.00 -11.10
C PRO A 376 8.11 14.55 -12.18
N MET A 377 7.39 13.47 -11.92
CA MET A 377 6.48 12.87 -12.91
C MET A 377 5.40 13.85 -13.39
N LEU A 378 4.88 14.72 -12.51
CA LEU A 378 3.88 15.74 -12.88
C LEU A 378 4.49 16.84 -13.77
N ASP A 379 5.70 17.28 -13.46
CA ASP A 379 6.41 18.27 -14.28
C ASP A 379 6.64 17.75 -15.70
N HIS A 380 7.02 16.46 -15.80
CA HIS A 380 7.17 15.78 -17.08
C HIS A 380 5.85 15.77 -17.87
N LEU A 381 4.73 15.38 -17.25
CA LEU A 381 3.43 15.33 -17.90
C LEU A 381 2.93 16.72 -18.34
N ILE A 382 3.15 17.74 -17.52
CA ILE A 382 2.77 19.13 -17.83
C ILE A 382 3.65 19.69 -18.96
N GLN A 383 4.95 19.41 -18.97
CA GLN A 383 5.85 19.83 -20.05
C GLN A 383 5.41 19.24 -21.39
N ARG A 384 5.10 17.94 -21.41
CA ARG A 384 4.56 17.26 -22.61
C ARG A 384 3.28 17.90 -23.16
N THR A 385 2.45 18.47 -22.28
CA THR A 385 1.26 19.21 -22.70
C THR A 385 1.61 20.48 -23.46
N ALA A 386 2.67 21.18 -23.04
CA ALA A 386 3.13 22.40 -23.69
C ALA A 386 3.80 22.11 -25.04
N ASP A 387 4.50 20.99 -25.15
CA ASP A 387 5.26 20.59 -26.33
C ASP A 387 4.39 20.03 -27.47
N ASP A 388 3.11 19.70 -27.22
CA ASP A 388 2.20 19.26 -28.28
C ASP A 388 1.98 20.38 -29.32
N ALA A 389 2.20 20.07 -30.58
CA ALA A 389 2.15 21.06 -31.66
C ALA A 389 0.71 21.47 -32.05
N THR A 390 -0.29 20.67 -31.63
CA THR A 390 -1.69 20.85 -32.07
C THR A 390 -2.60 21.32 -30.92
N ILE A 391 -3.55 22.20 -31.22
CA ILE A 391 -4.55 22.65 -30.23
C ILE A 391 -5.38 21.46 -29.68
N PRO A 392 -5.89 20.51 -30.51
CA PRO A 392 -6.61 19.35 -29.98
C PRO A 392 -5.73 18.45 -29.10
N GLY A 393 -4.46 18.26 -29.46
CA GLY A 393 -3.50 17.49 -28.65
C GLY A 393 -3.24 18.14 -27.29
N LYS A 394 -2.97 19.46 -27.28
CA LYS A 394 -2.83 20.23 -26.03
C LYS A 394 -4.08 20.09 -25.15
N ALA A 395 -5.26 20.23 -25.71
CA ALA A 395 -6.52 20.11 -24.98
C ALA A 395 -6.72 18.69 -24.39
N SER A 396 -6.40 17.65 -25.19
CA SER A 396 -6.49 16.25 -24.74
C SER A 396 -5.52 15.94 -23.61
N THR A 397 -4.27 16.40 -23.74
CA THR A 397 -3.24 16.18 -22.70
C THR A 397 -3.52 17.02 -21.45
N ALA A 398 -3.99 18.26 -21.60
CA ALA A 398 -4.42 19.10 -20.49
C ALA A 398 -5.57 18.46 -19.70
N LYS A 399 -6.52 17.81 -20.38
CA LYS A 399 -7.58 17.05 -19.70
C LYS A 399 -7.02 15.89 -18.88
N ARG A 400 -6.08 15.11 -19.44
CA ARG A 400 -5.40 14.03 -18.69
C ARG A 400 -4.65 14.55 -17.47
N VAL A 401 -3.95 15.69 -17.60
CA VAL A 401 -3.30 16.35 -16.46
C VAL A 401 -4.32 16.77 -15.41
N ALA A 402 -5.45 17.35 -15.82
CA ALA A 402 -6.52 17.73 -14.91
C ALA A 402 -7.11 16.52 -14.16
N ASP A 403 -7.29 15.38 -14.85
CA ASP A 403 -7.74 14.11 -14.24
C ASP A 403 -6.76 13.60 -13.16
N VAL A 404 -5.46 13.78 -13.39
CA VAL A 404 -4.41 13.45 -12.41
C VAL A 404 -4.42 14.43 -11.24
N LEU A 405 -4.46 15.74 -11.51
CA LEU A 405 -4.47 16.79 -10.49
C LEU A 405 -5.71 16.71 -9.58
N ALA A 406 -6.84 16.25 -10.11
CA ALA A 406 -8.05 16.01 -9.31
C ALA A 406 -7.85 14.96 -8.20
N LYS A 407 -6.90 14.03 -8.39
CA LYS A 407 -6.54 12.98 -7.41
C LYS A 407 -5.48 13.44 -6.40
N VAL A 408 -4.81 14.57 -6.64
CA VAL A 408 -3.80 15.13 -5.73
C VAL A 408 -4.48 15.65 -4.46
N ARG A 409 -4.20 15.02 -3.32
CA ARG A 409 -4.85 15.33 -2.03
C ARG A 409 -4.37 16.66 -1.42
N ASN A 410 -3.07 16.97 -1.54
CA ASN A 410 -2.52 18.20 -0.99
C ASN A 410 -2.99 19.41 -1.83
N PRO A 411 -3.82 20.30 -1.27
CA PRO A 411 -4.40 21.41 -2.04
C PRO A 411 -3.34 22.41 -2.50
N LEU A 412 -2.30 22.68 -1.70
CA LEU A 412 -1.24 23.59 -2.07
C LEU A 412 -0.44 23.07 -3.27
N VAL A 413 -0.05 21.80 -3.24
CA VAL A 413 0.69 21.16 -4.34
C VAL A 413 -0.18 21.17 -5.60
N ARG A 414 -1.44 20.80 -5.49
CA ARG A 414 -2.41 20.83 -6.60
C ARG A 414 -2.53 22.23 -7.20
N ASP A 415 -2.69 23.25 -6.37
CA ASP A 415 -2.88 24.64 -6.82
C ASP A 415 -1.61 25.20 -7.50
N LEU A 416 -0.42 24.80 -7.05
CA LEU A 416 0.84 25.15 -7.70
C LEU A 416 0.94 24.54 -9.10
N TYR A 417 0.61 23.25 -9.24
CA TYR A 417 0.59 22.58 -10.55
C TYR A 417 -0.52 23.09 -11.48
N VAL A 418 -1.67 23.47 -10.95
CA VAL A 418 -2.74 24.15 -11.73
C VAL A 418 -2.24 25.45 -12.31
N ARG A 419 -1.49 26.26 -11.54
CA ARG A 419 -0.88 27.52 -12.03
C ARG A 419 0.18 27.27 -13.09
N ASP A 420 1.04 26.26 -12.89
CA ASP A 420 2.08 25.91 -13.87
C ASP A 420 1.45 25.45 -15.20
N LEU A 421 0.45 24.56 -15.15
CA LEU A 421 -0.29 24.12 -16.32
C LEU A 421 -0.97 25.31 -17.05
N ALA A 422 -1.62 26.21 -16.30
CA ALA A 422 -2.27 27.39 -16.87
C ALA A 422 -1.28 28.31 -17.58
N ALA A 423 -0.12 28.55 -16.97
CA ALA A 423 0.94 29.36 -17.55
C ALA A 423 1.49 28.73 -18.85
N LYS A 424 1.76 27.44 -18.86
CA LYS A 424 2.28 26.72 -20.04
C LYS A 424 1.27 26.63 -21.19
N LEU A 425 -0.02 26.56 -20.88
CA LEU A 425 -1.08 26.57 -21.89
C LEU A 425 -1.47 27.98 -22.37
N GLY A 426 -1.06 29.03 -21.66
CA GLY A 426 -1.45 30.41 -21.93
C GLY A 426 -2.94 30.68 -21.65
N VAL A 427 -3.56 29.97 -20.69
CA VAL A 427 -4.97 30.09 -20.33
C VAL A 427 -5.15 30.61 -18.91
N PRO A 428 -6.31 31.22 -18.57
CA PRO A 428 -6.60 31.64 -17.20
C PRO A 428 -6.59 30.46 -16.21
N VAL A 429 -6.01 30.66 -15.02
CA VAL A 429 -5.97 29.65 -13.93
C VAL A 429 -7.37 29.13 -13.58
N ALA A 430 -8.38 30.01 -13.61
CA ALA A 430 -9.79 29.64 -13.35
C ALA A 430 -10.32 28.58 -14.31
N GLN A 431 -9.85 28.56 -15.57
CA GLN A 431 -10.23 27.57 -16.56
C GLN A 431 -9.66 26.20 -16.23
N VAL A 432 -8.36 26.13 -15.88
CA VAL A 432 -7.71 24.88 -15.45
C VAL A 432 -8.32 24.36 -14.14
N MET A 433 -8.58 25.25 -13.18
CA MET A 433 -9.28 24.90 -11.94
C MET A 433 -10.67 24.31 -12.17
N ARG A 434 -11.40 24.83 -13.16
CA ARG A 434 -12.70 24.25 -13.55
C ARG A 434 -12.51 22.85 -14.12
N MET A 435 -11.55 22.64 -15.03
CA MET A 435 -11.25 21.31 -15.58
C MET A 435 -10.91 20.31 -14.49
N VAL A 436 -10.09 20.67 -13.51
CA VAL A 436 -9.72 19.81 -12.37
C VAL A 436 -10.95 19.47 -11.51
N ARG A 437 -11.86 20.42 -11.28
CA ARG A 437 -13.10 20.16 -10.54
C ARG A 437 -14.07 19.26 -11.31
N GLU A 438 -14.20 19.47 -12.61
CA GLU A 438 -15.02 18.62 -13.50
C GLU A 438 -14.45 17.19 -13.53
N ALA A 439 -13.14 17.04 -13.66
CA ALA A 439 -12.46 15.75 -13.58
C ALA A 439 -12.72 15.02 -12.26
N GLY A 440 -12.67 15.74 -11.14
CA GLY A 440 -12.99 15.19 -9.81
C GLY A 440 -14.46 14.78 -9.65
N SER A 441 -15.37 15.44 -10.38
CA SER A 441 -16.80 15.09 -10.38
C SER A 441 -17.18 13.95 -11.33
N HIS A 442 -16.33 13.71 -12.36
CA HIS A 442 -16.50 12.67 -13.38
C HIS A 442 -15.60 11.44 -13.17
N ALA A 443 -14.95 11.31 -12.00
CA ALA A 443 -14.23 10.09 -11.70
C ALA A 443 -15.17 8.90 -11.93
N PRO A 444 -14.89 7.98 -12.88
CA PRO A 444 -15.78 6.89 -13.16
C PRO A 444 -15.95 6.08 -11.88
N ARG A 445 -17.19 5.94 -11.45
CA ARG A 445 -17.58 4.82 -10.61
C ARG A 445 -17.08 3.59 -11.36
N VAL A 446 -16.06 2.93 -10.83
CA VAL A 446 -15.58 1.67 -11.38
C VAL A 446 -16.79 0.74 -11.39
N GLU A 447 -17.40 0.55 -12.57
CA GLU A 447 -18.30 -0.54 -12.81
C GLU A 447 -17.48 -1.81 -12.71
N ALA A 448 -17.56 -2.46 -11.56
CA ALA A 448 -17.08 -3.82 -11.39
C ALA A 448 -17.91 -4.69 -12.33
N ALA A 449 -17.27 -5.19 -13.39
CA ALA A 449 -17.85 -6.18 -14.28
C ALA A 449 -18.30 -7.39 -13.46
N ALA A 450 -19.56 -7.74 -13.67
CA ALA A 450 -20.32 -8.74 -12.96
C ALA A 450 -19.67 -10.13 -13.01
N SER A 451 -19.32 -10.62 -11.85
CA SER A 451 -19.50 -12.01 -11.42
C SER A 451 -19.25 -12.05 -9.89
N ALA A 452 -20.30 -11.78 -9.14
CA ALA A 452 -20.30 -11.91 -7.69
C ALA A 452 -21.53 -12.69 -7.25
N PRO A 453 -21.43 -13.44 -6.16
CA PRO A 453 -22.61 -13.79 -5.40
C PRO A 453 -23.11 -12.57 -4.64
N GLN A 454 -24.42 -12.39 -4.66
CA GLN A 454 -25.14 -11.34 -3.97
C GLN A 454 -24.76 -11.31 -2.48
N ASN A 455 -24.20 -10.18 -2.06
CA ASN A 455 -24.26 -9.76 -0.67
C ASN A 455 -24.52 -8.26 -0.60
N GLU A 456 -25.37 -7.87 0.31
CA GLU A 456 -26.11 -6.65 0.44
C GLU A 456 -25.30 -5.36 0.33
N ALA A 457 -25.89 -4.36 -0.33
CA ALA A 457 -25.39 -3.01 -0.57
C ALA A 457 -24.97 -2.31 0.73
N ASN A 458 -23.68 -2.02 0.87
CA ASN A 458 -23.18 -1.16 1.92
C ASN A 458 -23.29 0.32 1.47
N PRO A 459 -24.01 1.19 2.18
CA PRO A 459 -24.21 2.59 1.80
C PRO A 459 -22.88 3.37 1.86
N MET A 460 -22.69 4.28 0.92
CA MET A 460 -21.57 5.21 0.71
C MET A 460 -20.78 5.52 1.99
N ARG A 461 -19.53 5.05 2.06
CA ARG A 461 -18.58 5.37 3.12
C ARG A 461 -18.22 6.85 3.04
N ARG A 462 -18.70 7.64 4.00
CA ARG A 462 -18.30 9.05 4.18
C ARG A 462 -16.89 9.08 4.77
N VAL A 463 -16.08 10.08 4.39
CA VAL A 463 -14.82 10.37 5.08
C VAL A 463 -15.15 10.80 6.51
N PRO A 464 -14.57 10.16 7.54
CA PRO A 464 -14.84 10.52 8.93
C PRO A 464 -14.53 12.00 9.19
N GLN A 465 -15.38 12.68 9.95
CA GLN A 465 -15.11 14.06 10.35
C GLN A 465 -14.12 14.09 11.52
N ALA A 466 -13.21 15.06 11.53
CA ALA A 466 -12.19 15.19 12.57
C ALA A 466 -12.79 15.23 13.99
N ASP A 467 -13.95 15.90 14.18
CA ASP A 467 -14.63 15.98 15.48
C ASP A 467 -15.18 14.63 15.96
N GLU A 468 -15.61 13.74 15.04
CA GLU A 468 -16.05 12.37 15.36
C GLU A 468 -14.87 11.50 15.78
N LEU A 469 -13.72 11.65 15.10
CA LEU A 469 -12.49 10.97 15.43
C LEU A 469 -11.90 11.45 16.78
N ASP A 470 -11.95 12.76 17.05
CA ASP A 470 -11.56 13.36 18.32
C ASP A 470 -12.46 12.88 19.48
N ALA A 471 -13.74 12.68 19.25
CA ALA A 471 -14.67 12.14 20.24
C ALA A 471 -14.31 10.69 20.64
N LEU A 472 -13.96 9.85 19.66
CA LEU A 472 -13.48 8.50 19.90
C LEU A 472 -12.14 8.52 20.65
N ALA A 473 -11.19 9.36 20.21
CA ALA A 473 -9.90 9.51 20.86
C ALA A 473 -10.00 9.98 22.32
N LEU A 474 -10.91 10.91 22.61
CA LEU A 474 -11.16 11.39 23.98
C LEU A 474 -11.74 10.28 24.86
N LEU A 475 -12.72 9.51 24.39
CA LEU A 475 -13.31 8.39 25.15
C LEU A 475 -12.25 7.34 25.50
N VAL A 476 -11.40 7.02 24.53
CA VAL A 476 -10.30 6.06 24.71
C VAL A 476 -9.22 6.60 25.66
N ALA A 477 -8.91 7.90 25.56
CA ALA A 477 -7.92 8.55 26.43
C ALA A 477 -8.40 8.69 27.88
N GLN A 478 -9.71 8.91 28.07
CA GLN A 478 -10.36 9.17 29.36
C GLN A 478 -11.51 8.19 29.60
N PRO A 479 -11.23 6.90 29.90
CA PRO A 479 -12.24 5.84 30.02
C PRO A 479 -13.35 6.13 31.02
N LYS A 480 -13.05 6.89 32.08
CA LYS A 480 -14.03 7.31 33.11
C LYS A 480 -15.19 8.11 32.53
N LEU A 481 -15.00 8.76 31.39
CA LEU A 481 -16.04 9.53 30.71
C LEU A 481 -17.19 8.68 30.17
N ALA A 482 -16.99 7.37 29.99
CA ALA A 482 -18.01 6.44 29.53
C ALA A 482 -19.26 6.41 30.42
N THR A 483 -19.13 6.73 31.71
CA THR A 483 -20.25 6.74 32.67
C THR A 483 -21.10 8.01 32.62
N TYR A 484 -20.65 9.06 31.93
CA TYR A 484 -21.37 10.34 31.87
C TYR A 484 -22.40 10.35 30.72
N PRO A 485 -23.52 11.11 30.89
CA PRO A 485 -24.59 11.21 29.88
C PRO A 485 -24.09 11.73 28.51
N GLU A 486 -23.12 12.64 28.53
CA GLU A 486 -22.53 13.25 27.34
C GLU A 486 -21.87 12.21 26.41
N ALA A 487 -21.34 11.11 26.95
CA ALA A 487 -20.82 10.01 26.12
C ALA A 487 -21.93 9.35 25.28
N GLN A 488 -23.13 9.22 25.84
CA GLN A 488 -24.28 8.71 25.10
C GLN A 488 -24.82 9.72 24.07
N GLN A 489 -24.74 11.02 24.40
CA GLN A 489 -25.10 12.07 23.44
C GLN A 489 -24.13 12.07 22.24
N ILE A 490 -22.84 11.94 22.47
CA ILE A 490 -21.85 11.79 21.40
C ILE A 490 -22.19 10.59 20.52
N PHE A 491 -22.45 9.43 21.11
CA PHE A 491 -22.82 8.22 20.36
C PHE A 491 -24.02 8.44 19.43
N ALA A 492 -25.03 9.17 19.92
CA ALA A 492 -26.23 9.50 19.12
C ALA A 492 -25.94 10.49 17.98
N LEU A 493 -24.89 11.31 18.11
CA LEU A 493 -24.49 12.33 17.12
C LEU A 493 -23.49 11.81 16.08
N LEU A 494 -22.81 10.69 16.34
CA LEU A 494 -21.87 10.07 15.39
C LEU A 494 -22.59 9.61 14.13
N ARG A 495 -22.06 9.96 12.98
CA ARG A 495 -22.66 9.75 11.65
C ARG A 495 -21.86 8.76 10.81
N ASP A 496 -20.55 8.65 11.05
CA ASP A 496 -19.74 7.64 10.40
C ASP A 496 -20.02 6.26 11.00
N PRO A 497 -20.44 5.26 10.19
CA PRO A 497 -20.80 3.94 10.68
C PRO A 497 -19.64 3.23 11.38
N GLY A 498 -18.41 3.39 10.88
CA GLY A 498 -17.23 2.75 11.45
C GLY A 498 -16.85 3.36 12.80
N ILE A 499 -16.87 4.69 12.92
CA ILE A 499 -16.62 5.36 14.21
C ILE A 499 -17.72 5.02 15.21
N ARG A 500 -18.97 5.02 14.78
CA ARG A 500 -20.11 4.70 15.63
C ARG A 500 -20.04 3.28 16.18
N GLU A 501 -19.66 2.30 15.36
CA GLU A 501 -19.47 0.91 15.77
C GLU A 501 -18.35 0.79 16.82
N ILE A 502 -17.17 1.35 16.54
CA ILE A 502 -16.02 1.32 17.45
C ILE A 502 -16.34 2.05 18.76
N TYR A 503 -16.96 3.25 18.67
CA TYR A 503 -17.33 4.05 19.83
C TYR A 503 -18.37 3.32 20.70
N GLY A 504 -19.37 2.70 20.09
CA GLY A 504 -20.39 1.90 20.78
C GLY A 504 -19.80 0.73 21.54
N THR A 505 -18.96 -0.05 20.86
CA THR A 505 -18.23 -1.20 21.46
C THR A 505 -17.35 -0.74 22.65
N ALA A 506 -16.60 0.37 22.46
CA ALA A 506 -15.77 0.93 23.51
C ALA A 506 -16.62 1.43 24.71
N LEU A 507 -17.72 2.12 24.43
CA LEU A 507 -18.61 2.66 25.47
C LEU A 507 -19.26 1.55 26.31
N GLU A 508 -19.72 0.48 25.67
CA GLU A 508 -20.30 -0.70 26.35
C GLU A 508 -19.26 -1.42 27.22
N ALA A 509 -18.08 -1.69 26.66
CA ALA A 509 -17.01 -2.36 27.37
C ALA A 509 -16.56 -1.57 28.61
N LEU A 510 -16.40 -0.24 28.49
CA LEU A 510 -15.99 0.64 29.59
C LEU A 510 -17.06 0.76 30.69
N ARG A 511 -18.35 0.78 30.32
CA ARG A 511 -19.48 0.79 31.27
C ARG A 511 -19.62 -0.51 32.04
N ALA A 512 -19.27 -1.63 31.42
CA ALA A 512 -19.25 -2.94 32.06
C ALA A 512 -18.05 -3.14 33.02
N GLY A 513 -17.23 -2.11 33.23
CA GLY A 513 -16.03 -2.18 34.09
C GLY A 513 -14.83 -2.82 33.41
N GLY A 514 -14.89 -3.02 32.09
CA GLY A 514 -13.77 -3.51 31.28
C GLY A 514 -12.64 -2.49 31.16
N ARG A 515 -11.44 -2.96 30.82
CA ARG A 515 -10.30 -2.10 30.49
C ARG A 515 -10.40 -1.57 29.07
N ALA A 516 -9.78 -0.42 28.83
CA ALA A 516 -9.65 0.16 27.49
C ALA A 516 -8.71 -0.68 26.63
N ASP A 517 -9.23 -1.70 25.95
CA ASP A 517 -8.48 -2.48 24.95
C ASP A 517 -8.48 -1.73 23.61
N VAL A 518 -7.68 -0.67 23.54
CA VAL A 518 -7.56 0.19 22.36
C VAL A 518 -7.19 -0.57 21.08
N PRO A 519 -6.20 -1.49 21.10
CA PRO A 519 -5.87 -2.29 19.93
C PRO A 519 -7.06 -3.11 19.44
N ALA A 520 -7.76 -3.83 20.32
CA ALA A 520 -8.89 -4.67 19.91
C ALA A 520 -10.05 -3.87 19.32
N TRP A 521 -10.30 -2.66 19.85
CA TRP A 521 -11.36 -1.78 19.29
C TRP A 521 -10.98 -1.19 17.94
N LEU A 522 -9.69 -1.02 17.65
CA LEU A 522 -9.22 -0.44 16.40
C LEU A 522 -8.86 -1.48 15.33
N ASP A 523 -8.61 -2.74 15.71
CA ASP A 523 -8.06 -3.79 14.81
C ASP A 523 -9.01 -4.16 13.66
N GLY A 524 -10.31 -4.15 13.88
CA GLY A 524 -11.32 -4.38 12.83
C GLY A 524 -11.74 -3.12 12.06
N GLY A 525 -11.29 -1.95 12.50
CA GLY A 525 -11.71 -0.66 12.00
C GLY A 525 -10.94 -0.18 10.77
N PRO A 526 -11.49 0.83 10.08
CA PRO A 526 -10.82 1.49 8.96
C PRO A 526 -9.46 2.09 9.36
N ALA A 527 -8.49 2.04 8.43
CA ALA A 527 -7.13 2.52 8.71
C ALA A 527 -7.06 4.00 9.09
N ASP A 528 -7.88 4.83 8.45
CA ASP A 528 -8.00 6.28 8.71
C ASP A 528 -8.49 6.60 10.14
N ILE A 529 -9.48 5.86 10.64
CA ILE A 529 -9.96 5.98 12.04
C ILE A 529 -8.86 5.58 13.01
N ARG A 530 -8.25 4.43 12.77
CA ARG A 530 -7.18 3.88 13.60
C ARG A 530 -5.98 4.82 13.67
N ASP A 531 -5.56 5.40 12.52
CA ASP A 531 -4.43 6.29 12.42
C ASP A 531 -4.64 7.59 13.19
N HIS A 532 -5.81 8.20 13.05
CA HIS A 532 -6.15 9.44 13.77
C HIS A 532 -6.22 9.21 15.29
N VAL A 533 -6.92 8.17 15.73
CA VAL A 533 -7.04 7.86 17.17
C VAL A 533 -5.68 7.55 17.75
N SER A 534 -4.84 6.75 17.06
CA SER A 534 -3.48 6.44 17.52
C SER A 534 -2.62 7.71 17.64
N ALA A 535 -2.67 8.61 16.65
CA ALA A 535 -1.96 9.88 16.69
C ALA A 535 -2.43 10.77 17.84
N ALA A 536 -3.74 10.92 18.04
CA ALA A 536 -4.33 11.73 19.13
C ALA A 536 -4.00 11.19 20.52
N LEU A 537 -3.83 9.86 20.65
CA LEU A 537 -3.40 9.23 21.89
C LEU A 537 -1.90 9.45 22.17
N MET A 538 -1.07 9.53 21.10
CA MET A 538 0.37 9.72 21.22
C MET A 538 0.77 11.17 21.44
N ASP A 539 0.09 12.14 20.84
CA ASP A 539 0.39 13.57 21.03
C ASP A 539 0.03 14.05 22.46
N GLY A 540 -0.65 13.21 23.23
CA GLY A 540 -1.01 13.50 24.62
C GLY A 540 -2.10 14.55 24.79
N ARG A 541 -2.72 15.02 23.71
CA ARG A 541 -3.75 16.08 23.74
C ARG A 541 -4.85 15.84 24.79
N TRP A 542 -5.30 14.59 24.89
CA TRP A 542 -6.34 14.17 25.81
C TRP A 542 -5.81 13.52 27.09
N ALA A 543 -4.55 13.06 27.10
CA ALA A 543 -3.94 12.40 28.24
C ALA A 543 -3.37 13.39 29.28
N SER A 544 -3.05 14.62 28.84
CA SER A 544 -2.59 15.70 29.72
C SER A 544 -3.71 16.30 30.59
N ILE A 545 -4.96 15.89 30.37
CA ILE A 545 -6.11 16.33 31.16
C ILE A 545 -6.14 15.51 32.46
N GLU A 546 -5.59 16.06 33.55
CA GLU A 546 -5.57 15.39 34.86
C GLU A 546 -6.88 15.58 35.63
N ALA A 547 -7.55 16.72 35.49
CA ALA A 547 -8.77 17.03 36.18
C ALA A 547 -10.01 16.48 35.43
N ALA A 548 -10.89 15.78 36.14
CA ALA A 548 -12.13 15.25 35.59
C ALA A 548 -13.05 16.37 35.02
N GLU A 549 -12.99 17.57 35.59
CA GLU A 549 -13.73 18.74 35.11
C GLU A 549 -13.28 19.20 33.73
N ASP A 550 -11.98 19.17 33.44
CA ASP A 550 -11.44 19.56 32.14
C ASP A 550 -11.77 18.52 31.07
N ALA A 551 -11.76 17.24 31.41
CA ALA A 551 -12.18 16.16 30.53
C ALA A 551 -13.68 16.29 30.19
N MET A 552 -14.50 16.63 31.17
CA MET A 552 -15.94 16.91 30.96
C MET A 552 -16.17 18.16 30.11
N ARG A 553 -15.36 19.20 30.29
CA ARG A 553 -15.41 20.41 29.48
C ARG A 553 -15.09 20.09 28.02
N ALA A 554 -14.03 19.30 27.78
CA ALA A 554 -13.67 18.83 26.44
C ALA A 554 -14.79 17.99 25.79
N MET A 555 -15.43 17.09 26.55
CA MET A 555 -16.54 16.28 26.07
C MET A 555 -17.76 17.13 25.68
N ARG A 556 -18.15 18.11 26.50
CA ARG A 556 -19.23 19.04 26.20
C ARG A 556 -18.92 19.91 24.97
N ALA A 557 -17.68 20.35 24.81
CA ALA A 557 -17.26 21.08 23.64
C ALA A 557 -17.37 20.22 22.36
N LEU A 558 -17.07 18.93 22.44
CA LEU A 558 -17.25 17.98 21.31
C LEU A 558 -18.74 17.74 21.01
N VAL A 559 -19.61 17.61 22.02
CA VAL A 559 -21.07 17.53 21.82
C VAL A 559 -21.55 18.71 20.98
N LEU A 560 -21.20 19.95 21.39
CA LEU A 560 -21.61 21.16 20.66
C LEU A 560 -21.06 21.22 19.23
N LYS A 561 -19.83 20.76 19.00
CA LYS A 561 -19.25 20.69 17.66
C LYS A 561 -19.99 19.68 16.77
N LEU A 562 -20.28 18.48 17.30
CA LEU A 562 -21.02 17.45 16.59
C LEU A 562 -22.46 17.86 16.29
N GLU A 563 -23.14 18.50 17.23
CA GLU A 563 -24.49 19.08 17.01
C GLU A 563 -24.45 20.13 15.92
N ARG A 564 -23.47 21.04 15.94
CA ARG A 564 -23.31 22.05 14.90
C ARG A 564 -23.04 21.42 13.53
N SER A 565 -22.17 20.43 13.47
CA SER A 565 -21.89 19.68 12.23
C SER A 565 -23.13 18.97 11.68
N ARG A 566 -23.99 18.44 12.58
CA ARG A 566 -25.30 17.87 12.20
C ARG A 566 -26.22 18.92 11.58
N VAL A 567 -26.37 20.06 12.25
CA VAL A 567 -27.21 21.14 11.75
C VAL A 567 -26.71 21.70 10.43
N ASP A 568 -25.39 21.84 10.25
CA ASP A 568 -24.79 22.30 8.99
C ASP A 568 -25.07 21.32 7.83
N ALA A 569 -25.07 20.03 8.09
CA ALA A 569 -25.39 19.03 7.07
C ALA A 569 -26.88 18.98 6.74
N GLU A 570 -27.76 19.13 7.74
CA GLU A 570 -29.22 19.24 7.51
C GLU A 570 -29.55 20.51 6.72
N LEU A 571 -28.87 21.62 7.01
CA LEU A 571 -29.00 22.87 6.28
C LEU A 571 -28.57 22.71 4.81
N ALA A 572 -27.44 22.09 4.56
CA ALA A 572 -26.97 21.83 3.20
C ALA A 572 -27.93 20.92 2.40
N LEU A 573 -28.53 19.92 3.08
CA LEU A 573 -29.56 19.06 2.48
C LEU A 573 -30.81 19.84 2.14
N ALA A 574 -31.33 20.65 3.10
CA ALA A 574 -32.53 21.50 2.89
C ALA A 574 -32.31 22.47 1.72
N GLN A 575 -31.14 23.10 1.63
CA GLN A 575 -30.79 23.98 0.50
C GLN A 575 -30.74 23.26 -0.86
N ARG A 576 -30.35 21.99 -0.88
CA ARG A 576 -30.41 21.19 -2.11
C ARG A 576 -31.84 20.87 -2.48
N GLN A 577 -32.64 20.39 -1.53
CA GLN A 577 -34.04 20.06 -1.73
C GLN A 577 -34.85 21.30 -2.16
N TYR A 578 -34.57 22.48 -1.58
CA TYR A 578 -35.17 23.74 -1.98
C TYR A 578 -34.92 24.06 -3.46
N ARG A 579 -33.69 23.91 -3.92
CA ARG A 579 -33.34 24.11 -5.34
C ARG A 579 -34.03 23.12 -6.26
N GLU A 580 -34.15 21.87 -5.85
CA GLU A 580 -34.84 20.82 -6.58
C GLU A 580 -36.35 21.09 -6.67
N ALA A 581 -36.98 21.51 -5.57
CA ALA A 581 -38.40 21.90 -5.52
C ALA A 581 -38.68 23.10 -6.42
N LEU A 582 -37.82 24.12 -6.42
CA LEU A 582 -37.93 25.25 -7.34
C LEU A 582 -37.78 24.84 -8.80
N ALA A 583 -36.85 23.97 -9.10
CA ALA A 583 -36.60 23.48 -10.47
C ALA A 583 -37.76 22.62 -11.00
N SER A 584 -38.48 21.92 -10.12
CA SER A 584 -39.66 21.12 -10.45
C SER A 584 -41.01 21.94 -10.44
N GLY A 585 -40.93 23.22 -10.07
CA GLY A 585 -42.12 24.08 -10.01
C GLY A 585 -43.03 23.81 -8.82
N ASN A 586 -42.57 23.08 -7.80
CA ASN A 586 -43.34 22.74 -6.60
C ASN A 586 -43.18 23.84 -5.53
N GLU A 587 -43.96 24.92 -5.66
CA GLU A 587 -43.89 26.09 -4.76
C GLU A 587 -44.26 25.77 -3.30
N GLU A 588 -45.17 24.82 -3.09
CA GLU A 588 -45.63 24.46 -1.74
C GLU A 588 -44.51 23.72 -0.97
N GLU A 589 -43.86 22.79 -1.62
CA GLU A 589 -42.70 22.07 -1.08
C GLU A 589 -41.50 23.02 -0.84
N ALA A 590 -41.25 23.94 -1.77
CA ALA A 590 -40.22 24.96 -1.62
C ALA A 590 -40.45 25.84 -0.40
N ARG A 591 -41.69 26.28 -0.15
CA ARG A 591 -42.06 27.06 1.05
C ARG A 591 -41.84 26.27 2.35
N ALA A 592 -42.25 24.99 2.38
CA ALA A 592 -42.07 24.14 3.56
C ALA A 592 -40.58 23.94 3.88
N ILE A 593 -39.75 23.71 2.86
CA ILE A 593 -38.29 23.56 3.02
C ILE A 593 -37.64 24.87 3.48
N SER A 594 -38.08 26.03 2.96
CA SER A 594 -37.58 27.33 3.39
C SER A 594 -37.89 27.64 4.87
N MET A 595 -39.04 27.24 5.37
CA MET A 595 -39.34 27.33 6.81
C MET A 595 -38.41 26.45 7.65
N ARG A 596 -38.17 25.23 7.23
CA ARG A 596 -37.23 24.33 7.89
C ARG A 596 -35.80 24.88 7.88
N GLU A 597 -35.36 25.48 6.78
CA GLU A 597 -34.07 26.15 6.66
C GLU A 597 -33.92 27.30 7.69
N MET A 598 -34.95 28.14 7.85
CA MET A 598 -34.92 29.20 8.85
C MET A 598 -34.83 28.67 10.29
N GLU A 599 -35.49 27.54 10.59
CA GLU A 599 -35.43 26.89 11.90
C GLU A 599 -34.02 26.34 12.17
N LEU A 600 -33.39 25.67 11.19
CA LEU A 600 -32.03 25.18 11.27
C LEU A 600 -31.02 26.33 11.47
N ILE A 601 -31.20 27.48 10.79
CA ILE A 601 -30.35 28.67 10.98
C ILE A 601 -30.47 29.19 12.42
N ARG A 602 -31.66 29.24 12.99
CA ARG A 602 -31.89 29.66 14.40
C ARG A 602 -31.16 28.71 15.35
N THR A 603 -31.28 27.40 15.13
CA THR A 603 -30.60 26.37 15.93
C THR A 603 -29.09 26.54 15.86
N LYS A 604 -28.54 26.76 14.67
CA LYS A 604 -27.09 27.01 14.45
C LYS A 604 -26.60 28.24 15.23
N LEU A 605 -27.38 29.33 15.22
CA LEU A 605 -27.04 30.54 15.96
C LEU A 605 -27.09 30.31 17.48
N GLY A 606 -28.06 29.53 17.97
CA GLY A 606 -28.16 29.13 19.38
C GLY A 606 -26.91 28.35 19.84
N LEU A 607 -26.49 27.34 19.06
CA LEU A 607 -25.28 26.55 19.35
C LEU A 607 -24.02 27.41 19.34
N ALA A 608 -23.91 28.38 18.42
CA ALA A 608 -22.76 29.30 18.35
C ALA A 608 -22.65 30.19 19.61
N ASN A 609 -23.79 30.61 20.18
CA ASN A 609 -23.80 31.42 21.41
C ASN A 609 -23.42 30.57 22.66
N GLN A 610 -23.86 29.30 22.71
CA GLN A 610 -23.48 28.39 23.77
C GLN A 610 -21.97 28.10 23.78
N SER A 611 -21.36 27.98 22.62
CA SER A 611 -19.91 27.75 22.52
C SER A 611 -19.06 28.94 23.00
N LYS A 612 -19.57 30.20 22.85
CA LYS A 612 -18.89 31.40 23.37
C LYS A 612 -18.96 31.52 24.91
N GLY A 613 -20.03 31.03 25.53
CA GLY A 613 -20.15 31.02 27.00
C GLY A 613 -19.28 29.96 27.72
N MET A 614 -18.71 29.00 26.99
CA MET A 614 -17.82 27.98 27.57
C MET A 614 -16.33 28.33 27.49
N THR A 615 -16.00 29.42 26.81
CA THR A 615 -14.59 29.92 26.66
C THR A 615 -14.27 31.05 27.64
N THR A 616 -15.24 31.54 28.40
CA THR A 616 -15.08 32.44 29.56
C THR A 616 -15.24 31.66 30.86
#